data_800c3f45725a07304c7a1b726425cc9e
#
_entry.id   800c3f45725a07304c7a1b726425cc9e
#
_cell.length_a   1.000
_cell.length_b   1.000
_cell.length_c   1.000
_cell.angle_alpha   90.00
_cell.angle_beta   90.00
_cell.angle_gamma   90.00
#
_symmetry.space_group_name_H-M   'P 1'
#
loop_
_entity.id
_entity.type
_entity.pdbx_description
1 polymer ?
#
loop_
_entity_poly.entity_id
_entity_poly.type
_entity_poly.pdbx_seq_one_letter_code
_entity_poly.pdbx_strand_id
1 'polypeptide(L)'
;MSWVIRAPERGLERAEKKLYTRVRRVLWDYEPLRASHAEIDIAVAGGTVHLRGRVRTLPQKLIAKVLVERMTDVGQVINELVADPEVVRAVADALAQDERTAAYVIRVDSRHSVVVLRGEVPSDAVVQAAIEIAASVPLVSSVRNALAVSGDARPAVALARPSSTADEPNPVTATERA
;
A
#
# COMPACT_ATOMS: atom_id res chain seq x y z
N MET A 1 -5.40 5.16 22.59
CA MET A 1 -4.72 4.89 21.31
C MET A 1 -4.38 6.23 20.69
N SER A 2 -3.10 6.55 20.64
CA SER A 2 -2.62 7.90 20.34
C SER A 2 -2.43 8.10 18.84
N TRP A 3 -3.14 9.06 18.31
CA TRP A 3 -2.74 9.72 17.09
C TRP A 3 -1.49 10.55 17.40
N VAL A 4 -0.39 10.32 16.68
CA VAL A 4 0.90 10.92 17.05
C VAL A 4 1.31 11.90 15.95
N ILE A 5 1.35 13.19 16.31
CA ILE A 5 2.16 14.17 15.59
C ILE A 5 3.45 14.34 16.38
N ARG A 6 4.58 13.93 15.82
CA ARG A 6 5.89 14.12 16.43
C ARG A 6 6.42 15.52 16.16
N ALA A 7 7.00 16.10 17.19
CA ALA A 7 7.72 17.36 17.06
C ALA A 7 9.14 17.10 16.51
N PRO A 8 9.74 18.06 15.79
CA PRO A 8 11.11 17.95 15.35
C PRO A 8 12.09 17.90 16.53
N GLU A 9 13.15 17.12 16.39
CA GLU A 9 14.17 16.86 17.44
C GLU A 9 15.07 18.06 17.73
N ARG A 10 14.99 19.16 16.95
CA ARG A 10 15.77 20.39 17.14
C ARG A 10 14.88 21.54 17.56
N GLY A 11 15.43 22.44 18.42
CA GLY A 11 14.75 23.67 18.81
C GLY A 11 14.39 24.52 17.60
N LEU A 12 13.08 24.73 17.38
CA LEU A 12 12.56 25.57 16.31
C LEU A 12 12.73 27.05 16.69
N GLU A 13 13.04 27.88 15.70
CA GLU A 13 12.92 29.32 15.84
C GLU A 13 11.47 29.73 16.16
N ARG A 14 11.28 30.91 16.75
CA ARG A 14 9.94 31.38 17.19
C ARG A 14 8.91 31.38 16.04
N ALA A 15 9.31 31.76 14.83
CA ALA A 15 8.45 31.77 13.65
C ALA A 15 8.08 30.34 13.21
N GLU A 16 9.07 29.43 13.15
CA GLU A 16 8.88 28.03 12.79
C GLU A 16 7.98 27.30 13.79
N LYS A 17 8.16 27.57 15.09
CA LYS A 17 7.31 27.01 16.14
C LYS A 17 5.84 27.45 15.99
N LYS A 18 5.61 28.71 15.60
CA LYS A 18 4.27 29.23 15.32
C LYS A 18 3.66 28.53 14.11
N LEU A 19 4.42 28.39 13.02
CA LEU A 19 3.97 27.71 11.81
C LEU A 19 3.69 26.24 12.07
N TYR A 20 4.60 25.51 12.75
CA TYR A 20 4.40 24.12 13.17
C TYR A 20 3.08 23.95 13.94
N THR A 21 2.82 24.81 14.92
CA THR A 21 1.60 24.71 15.73
C THR A 21 0.34 24.91 14.89
N ARG A 22 0.36 25.82 13.91
CA ARG A 22 -0.75 26.06 12.98
C ARG A 22 -0.97 24.88 12.04
N VAL A 23 0.10 24.36 11.42
CA VAL A 23 0.04 23.16 10.54
C VAL A 23 -0.53 21.98 11.30
N ARG A 24 0.00 21.73 12.51
CA ARG A 24 -0.51 20.68 13.39
C ARG A 24 -2.01 20.81 13.65
N ARG A 25 -2.47 22.04 13.95
CA ARG A 25 -3.88 22.31 14.24
C ARG A 25 -4.76 22.04 13.02
N VAL A 26 -4.38 22.54 11.84
CA VAL A 26 -5.14 22.36 10.60
C VAL A 26 -5.30 20.88 10.24
N LEU A 27 -4.22 20.10 10.39
CA LEU A 27 -4.28 18.65 10.14
C LEU A 27 -5.10 17.92 11.22
N TRP A 28 -5.02 18.37 12.48
CA TRP A 28 -5.80 17.80 13.58
C TRP A 28 -7.30 18.07 13.45
N ASP A 29 -7.68 19.25 13.01
CA ASP A 29 -9.08 19.65 12.86
C ASP A 29 -9.78 18.91 11.70
N TYR A 30 -8.99 18.30 10.78
CA TYR A 30 -9.53 17.47 9.71
C TYR A 30 -9.86 16.07 10.22
N GLU A 31 -11.14 15.86 10.49
CA GLU A 31 -11.67 14.64 11.12
C GLU A 31 -11.24 13.33 10.42
N PRO A 32 -11.25 13.19 9.06
CA PRO A 32 -10.85 11.94 8.42
C PRO A 32 -9.39 11.53 8.67
N LEU A 33 -8.47 12.48 8.88
CA LEU A 33 -7.09 12.16 9.29
C LEU A 33 -7.07 11.69 10.74
N ARG A 34 -7.79 12.37 11.62
CA ARG A 34 -7.87 12.02 13.04
C ARG A 34 -8.53 10.67 13.27
N ALA A 35 -9.66 10.41 12.62
CA ALA A 35 -10.41 9.17 12.78
C ALA A 35 -9.68 7.94 12.23
N SER A 36 -8.82 8.13 11.23
CA SER A 36 -8.02 7.04 10.65
C SER A 36 -6.80 6.66 11.47
N HIS A 37 -6.48 7.39 12.55
CA HIS A 37 -5.25 7.24 13.34
C HIS A 37 -3.99 7.44 12.47
N ALA A 38 -4.03 8.41 11.54
CA ALA A 38 -2.89 8.75 10.71
C ALA A 38 -1.67 9.13 11.56
N GLU A 39 -0.51 8.59 11.20
CA GLU A 39 0.76 8.95 11.82
C GLU A 39 1.44 9.99 10.94
N ILE A 40 1.46 11.26 11.36
CA ILE A 40 2.03 12.35 10.59
C ILE A 40 3.11 13.06 11.40
N ASP A 41 4.33 13.00 10.90
CA ASP A 41 5.46 13.78 11.40
C ASP A 41 5.56 15.08 10.60
N ILE A 42 5.66 16.20 11.31
CA ILE A 42 5.75 17.53 10.70
C ILE A 42 7.12 18.11 11.03
N ALA A 43 7.87 18.48 10.00
CA ALA A 43 9.06 19.30 10.17
C ALA A 43 8.89 20.62 9.42
N VAL A 44 9.38 21.72 10.00
CA VAL A 44 9.32 23.07 9.43
C VAL A 44 10.73 23.65 9.39
N ALA A 45 11.13 24.15 8.25
CA ALA A 45 12.41 24.81 8.06
C ALA A 45 12.30 25.91 6.98
N GLY A 46 12.62 27.17 7.32
CA GLY A 46 12.65 28.28 6.36
C GLY A 46 11.35 28.46 5.57
N GLY A 47 10.18 28.22 6.17
CA GLY A 47 8.88 28.30 5.49
C GLY A 47 8.51 27.04 4.66
N THR A 48 9.38 26.05 4.57
CA THR A 48 9.09 24.74 3.97
C THR A 48 8.53 23.80 5.04
N VAL A 49 7.42 23.13 4.71
CA VAL A 49 6.79 22.12 5.56
C VAL A 49 6.99 20.75 4.98
N HIS A 50 7.62 19.85 5.72
CA HIS A 50 7.74 18.44 5.38
C HIS A 50 6.66 17.64 6.13
N LEU A 51 5.88 16.87 5.39
CA LEU A 51 4.90 15.93 5.92
C LEU A 51 5.40 14.52 5.67
N ARG A 52 5.73 13.79 6.74
CA ARG A 52 6.20 12.40 6.70
C ARG A 52 5.27 11.52 7.50
N GLY A 53 5.31 10.21 7.24
CA GLY A 53 4.57 9.24 8.01
C GLY A 53 3.57 8.46 7.19
N ARG A 54 2.47 8.00 7.82
CA ARG A 54 1.58 7.00 7.26
C ARG A 54 0.13 7.42 7.32
N VAL A 55 -0.57 7.21 6.20
CA VAL A 55 -2.01 7.46 6.07
C VAL A 55 -2.68 6.24 5.45
N ARG A 56 -3.98 6.09 5.67
CA ARG A 56 -4.71 4.92 5.18
C ARG A 56 -5.06 4.99 3.71
N THR A 57 -5.26 6.19 3.16
CA THR A 57 -5.77 6.35 1.80
C THR A 57 -5.02 7.43 1.03
N LEU A 58 -4.98 7.31 -0.30
CA LEU A 58 -4.44 8.34 -1.18
C LEU A 58 -5.16 9.70 -1.02
N PRO A 59 -6.50 9.78 -0.92
CA PRO A 59 -7.16 11.05 -0.63
C PRO A 59 -6.66 11.71 0.65
N GLN A 60 -6.40 10.96 1.73
CA GLN A 60 -5.84 11.51 2.97
C GLN A 60 -4.44 12.10 2.76
N LYS A 61 -3.58 11.44 1.98
CA LYS A 61 -2.26 11.95 1.59
C LYS A 61 -2.37 13.27 0.83
N LEU A 62 -3.27 13.34 -0.14
CA LEU A 62 -3.47 14.51 -0.97
C LEU A 62 -4.09 15.68 -0.20
N ILE A 63 -5.14 15.43 0.58
CA ILE A 63 -5.80 16.49 1.33
C ILE A 63 -4.90 17.07 2.43
N ALA A 64 -4.06 16.26 3.07
CA ALA A 64 -3.06 16.75 4.03
C ALA A 64 -2.13 17.80 3.39
N LYS A 65 -1.64 17.53 2.18
CA LYS A 65 -0.86 18.47 1.39
C LYS A 65 -1.64 19.75 1.10
N VAL A 66 -2.84 19.63 0.52
CA VAL A 66 -3.67 20.79 0.13
C VAL A 66 -4.04 21.67 1.31
N LEU A 67 -4.36 21.07 2.46
CA LEU A 67 -4.68 21.83 3.68
C LEU A 67 -3.51 22.72 4.13
N VAL A 68 -2.29 22.20 4.03
CA VAL A 68 -1.09 22.94 4.42
C VAL A 68 -0.69 23.97 3.35
N GLU A 69 -0.79 23.64 2.05
CA GLU A 69 -0.49 24.57 0.94
C GLU A 69 -1.40 25.82 0.94
N ARG A 70 -2.63 25.69 1.44
CA ARG A 70 -3.56 26.84 1.55
C ARG A 70 -3.23 27.83 2.66
N MET A 71 -2.24 27.51 3.49
CA MET A 71 -1.83 28.41 4.58
C MET A 71 -0.91 29.51 4.04
N THR A 72 -1.19 30.76 4.39
CA THR A 72 -0.48 31.95 3.86
C THR A 72 1.01 32.02 4.26
N ASP A 73 1.40 31.36 5.35
CA ASP A 73 2.76 31.41 5.89
C ASP A 73 3.62 30.22 5.39
N VAL A 74 3.10 29.41 4.47
CA VAL A 74 3.79 28.25 3.91
C VAL A 74 4.33 28.60 2.53
N GLY A 75 5.64 28.48 2.34
CA GLY A 75 6.28 28.70 1.04
C GLY A 75 6.26 27.44 0.17
N GLN A 76 6.50 26.28 0.78
CA GLN A 76 6.55 25.00 0.09
C GLN A 76 6.08 23.85 0.99
N VAL A 77 5.41 22.86 0.40
CA VAL A 77 5.05 21.61 1.09
C VAL A 77 5.71 20.43 0.39
N ILE A 78 6.53 19.69 1.13
CA ILE A 78 7.13 18.43 0.70
C ILE A 78 6.32 17.30 1.37
N ASN A 79 5.55 16.59 0.55
CA ASN A 79 4.64 15.54 1.02
C ASN A 79 5.24 14.15 0.80
N GLU A 80 5.85 13.60 1.83
CA GLU A 80 6.46 12.27 1.89
C GLU A 80 5.58 11.27 2.67
N LEU A 81 4.28 11.57 2.81
CA LEU A 81 3.33 10.62 3.42
C LEU A 81 3.21 9.37 2.55
N VAL A 82 3.14 8.23 3.19
CA VAL A 82 2.92 6.93 2.54
C VAL A 82 1.49 6.48 2.81
N ALA A 83 0.74 6.18 1.75
CA ALA A 83 -0.60 5.63 1.86
C ALA A 83 -0.59 4.10 1.73
N ASP A 84 -1.45 3.40 2.48
CA ASP A 84 -1.52 1.94 2.46
C ASP A 84 -1.64 1.33 1.04
N PRO A 85 -2.41 1.90 0.08
CA PRO A 85 -2.43 1.39 -1.30
C PRO A 85 -1.09 1.47 -2.03
N GLU A 86 -0.22 2.43 -1.69
CA GLU A 86 1.14 2.52 -2.28
C GLU A 86 2.01 1.36 -1.77
N VAL A 87 1.87 1.01 -0.48
CA VAL A 87 2.55 -0.15 0.13
C VAL A 87 2.08 -1.46 -0.51
N VAL A 88 0.75 -1.64 -0.62
CA VAL A 88 0.15 -2.83 -1.24
C VAL A 88 0.67 -3.02 -2.66
N ARG A 89 0.69 -1.96 -3.45
CA ARG A 89 1.18 -2.00 -4.82
C ARG A 89 2.66 -2.36 -4.88
N ALA A 90 3.50 -1.69 -4.09
CA ALA A 90 4.94 -1.93 -4.10
C ALA A 90 5.28 -3.38 -3.71
N VAL A 91 4.59 -3.94 -2.71
CA VAL A 91 4.79 -5.34 -2.29
C VAL A 91 4.25 -6.31 -3.34
N ALA A 92 3.08 -6.04 -3.92
CA ALA A 92 2.52 -6.90 -4.98
C ALA A 92 3.42 -6.91 -6.22
N ASP A 93 3.95 -5.75 -6.64
CA ASP A 93 4.88 -5.65 -7.76
C ASP A 93 6.18 -6.43 -7.47
N ALA A 94 6.72 -6.33 -6.24
CA ALA A 94 7.92 -7.07 -5.84
C ALA A 94 7.69 -8.59 -5.83
N LEU A 95 6.56 -9.06 -5.30
CA LEU A 95 6.19 -10.48 -5.31
C LEU A 95 5.99 -11.03 -6.73
N ALA A 96 5.44 -10.22 -7.63
CA ALA A 96 5.20 -10.61 -9.02
C ALA A 96 6.50 -10.67 -9.86
N GLN A 97 7.56 -9.96 -9.44
CA GLN A 97 8.85 -9.95 -10.13
C GLN A 97 9.81 -11.06 -9.69
N ASP A 98 9.58 -11.64 -8.52
CA ASP A 98 10.44 -12.72 -7.99
C ASP A 98 9.95 -14.09 -8.45
N GLU A 99 10.82 -14.87 -9.09
CA GLU A 99 10.50 -16.20 -9.66
C GLU A 99 9.95 -17.19 -8.62
N ARG A 100 10.33 -17.04 -7.35
CA ARG A 100 9.90 -17.91 -6.26
C ARG A 100 8.43 -17.70 -5.88
N THR A 101 7.87 -16.51 -6.17
CA THR A 101 6.52 -16.11 -5.74
C THR A 101 5.58 -15.74 -6.89
N ALA A 102 6.11 -15.34 -8.05
CA ALA A 102 5.35 -14.84 -9.21
C ALA A 102 4.27 -15.82 -9.71
N ALA A 103 4.48 -17.13 -9.53
CA ALA A 103 3.54 -18.15 -9.98
C ALA A 103 2.28 -18.27 -9.11
N TYR A 104 2.26 -17.69 -7.90
CA TYR A 104 1.21 -17.92 -6.92
C TYR A 104 0.37 -16.67 -6.65
N VAL A 105 -0.92 -16.88 -6.33
CA VAL A 105 -1.83 -15.79 -5.98
C VAL A 105 -1.66 -15.42 -4.51
N ILE A 106 -0.83 -14.42 -4.25
CA ILE A 106 -0.60 -13.88 -2.92
C ILE A 106 -1.34 -12.54 -2.81
N ARG A 107 -2.32 -12.49 -1.91
CA ARG A 107 -3.04 -11.25 -1.60
C ARG A 107 -2.27 -10.45 -0.58
N VAL A 108 -2.13 -9.17 -0.84
CA VAL A 108 -1.41 -8.22 0.02
C VAL A 108 -2.40 -7.23 0.58
N ASP A 109 -2.48 -7.14 1.89
CA ASP A 109 -3.20 -6.09 2.60
C ASP A 109 -2.20 -5.24 3.38
N SER A 110 -2.46 -3.94 3.55
CA SER A 110 -1.65 -3.06 4.39
C SER A 110 -2.51 -2.22 5.32
N ARG A 111 -1.99 -2.01 6.51
CA ARG A 111 -2.53 -1.06 7.47
C ARG A 111 -1.40 -0.38 8.21
N HIS A 112 -1.24 0.94 7.98
CA HIS A 112 -0.12 1.74 8.50
C HIS A 112 1.25 1.10 8.20
N SER A 113 1.44 0.66 6.94
CA SER A 113 2.65 -0.05 6.48
C SER A 113 2.94 -1.39 7.18
N VAL A 114 1.99 -1.94 7.95
CA VAL A 114 2.02 -3.33 8.39
C VAL A 114 1.35 -4.17 7.32
N VAL A 115 2.14 -4.99 6.65
CA VAL A 115 1.67 -5.84 5.53
C VAL A 115 1.19 -7.18 6.06
N VAL A 116 0.06 -7.66 5.53
CA VAL A 116 -0.44 -9.02 5.77
C VAL A 116 -0.49 -9.76 4.44
N LEU A 117 0.23 -10.87 4.34
CA LEU A 117 0.24 -11.76 3.18
C LEU A 117 -0.78 -12.88 3.39
N ARG A 118 -1.71 -13.07 2.43
CA ARG A 118 -2.74 -14.12 2.45
C ARG A 118 -2.77 -14.87 1.13
N GLY A 119 -3.10 -16.14 1.20
CA GLY A 119 -3.23 -17.03 0.05
C GLY A 119 -2.78 -18.44 0.36
N GLU A 120 -2.73 -19.28 -0.67
CA GLU A 120 -2.24 -20.66 -0.57
C GLU A 120 -0.97 -20.77 -1.42
N VAL A 121 0.05 -21.39 -0.85
CA VAL A 121 1.35 -21.63 -1.50
C VAL A 121 1.79 -23.08 -1.28
N PRO A 122 2.63 -23.66 -2.16
CA PRO A 122 2.92 -25.10 -2.13
C PRO A 122 3.88 -25.53 -1.02
N SER A 123 4.66 -24.62 -0.45
CA SER A 123 5.69 -24.98 0.52
C SER A 123 6.08 -23.81 1.45
N ASP A 124 6.69 -24.16 2.57
CA ASP A 124 7.28 -23.19 3.49
C ASP A 124 8.40 -22.35 2.84
N ALA A 125 9.11 -22.89 1.85
CA ALA A 125 10.12 -22.15 1.10
C ALA A 125 9.53 -20.94 0.38
N VAL A 126 8.33 -21.07 -0.21
CA VAL A 126 7.60 -19.97 -0.86
C VAL A 126 7.08 -18.98 0.18
N VAL A 127 6.64 -19.47 1.35
CA VAL A 127 6.24 -18.59 2.48
C VAL A 127 7.41 -17.71 2.91
N GLN A 128 8.59 -18.30 3.12
CA GLN A 128 9.78 -17.54 3.54
C GLN A 128 10.21 -16.53 2.47
N ALA A 129 10.22 -16.95 1.19
CA ALA A 129 10.52 -16.04 0.09
C ALA A 129 9.56 -14.84 0.05
N ALA A 130 8.25 -15.08 0.21
CA ALA A 130 7.25 -14.03 0.21
C ALA A 130 7.45 -13.04 1.38
N ILE A 131 7.78 -13.53 2.56
CA ILE A 131 8.08 -12.69 3.75
C ILE A 131 9.34 -11.85 3.50
N GLU A 132 10.42 -12.45 3.01
CA GLU A 132 11.68 -11.76 2.70
C GLU A 132 11.48 -10.64 1.68
N ILE A 133 10.79 -10.95 0.58
CA ILE A 133 10.50 -9.97 -0.48
C ILE A 133 9.67 -8.82 0.07
N ALA A 134 8.57 -9.12 0.77
CA ALA A 134 7.73 -8.09 1.35
C ALA A 134 8.48 -7.23 2.37
N ALA A 135 9.35 -7.83 3.19
CA ALA A 135 10.15 -7.11 4.18
C ALA A 135 11.26 -6.25 3.56
N SER A 136 11.73 -6.57 2.34
CA SER A 136 12.74 -5.80 1.63
C SER A 136 12.21 -4.50 1.03
N VAL A 137 10.86 -4.34 0.92
CA VAL A 137 10.24 -3.13 0.38
C VAL A 137 10.37 -1.97 1.38
N PRO A 138 11.00 -0.84 1.02
CA PRO A 138 11.29 0.25 1.97
C PRO A 138 10.06 0.89 2.63
N LEU A 139 8.88 0.74 2.02
CA LEU A 139 7.61 1.27 2.54
C LEU A 139 7.00 0.40 3.64
N VAL A 140 7.52 -0.80 3.84
CA VAL A 140 6.99 -1.80 4.80
C VAL A 140 7.65 -1.64 6.16
N SER A 141 6.86 -1.56 7.22
CA SER A 141 7.38 -1.51 8.59
C SER A 141 7.44 -2.88 9.25
N SER A 142 6.52 -3.76 8.91
CA SER A 142 6.52 -5.16 9.35
C SER A 142 5.63 -6.02 8.46
N VAL A 143 5.91 -7.33 8.45
CA VAL A 143 5.14 -8.32 7.67
C VAL A 143 4.51 -9.32 8.63
N ARG A 144 3.22 -9.60 8.43
CA ARG A 144 2.48 -10.67 9.10
C ARG A 144 2.16 -11.75 8.08
N ASN A 145 2.58 -12.96 8.38
CA ASN A 145 2.25 -14.11 7.55
C ASN A 145 0.86 -14.66 7.90
N ALA A 146 0.01 -14.77 6.89
CA ALA A 146 -1.27 -15.47 6.93
C ALA A 146 -1.44 -16.32 5.65
N LEU A 147 -0.31 -16.78 5.07
CA LEU A 147 -0.28 -17.76 3.98
C LEU A 147 -0.52 -19.15 4.56
N ALA A 148 -1.30 -19.96 3.85
CA ALA A 148 -1.49 -21.37 4.14
C ALA A 148 -0.61 -22.20 3.19
N VAL A 149 0.05 -23.21 3.74
CA VAL A 149 0.78 -24.20 2.92
C VAL A 149 -0.17 -25.30 2.52
N SER A 150 -0.34 -25.49 1.19
CA SER A 150 -1.16 -26.54 0.59
C SER A 150 -0.37 -27.17 -0.55
N GLY A 151 -0.11 -28.47 -0.46
CA GLY A 151 0.57 -29.22 -1.54
C GLY A 151 -0.18 -29.19 -2.88
N ASP A 152 -1.47 -28.82 -2.86
CA ASP A 152 -2.32 -28.68 -4.04
C ASP A 152 -2.40 -27.23 -4.56
N ALA A 153 -1.64 -26.30 -3.96
CA ALA A 153 -1.62 -24.90 -4.39
C ALA A 153 -1.12 -24.81 -5.84
N ARG A 154 -2.05 -24.46 -6.75
CA ARG A 154 -1.77 -24.38 -8.18
C ARG A 154 -1.22 -23.02 -8.57
N PRO A 155 -0.25 -22.96 -9.49
CA PRO A 155 0.20 -21.70 -10.08
C PRO A 155 -0.97 -20.92 -10.70
N ALA A 156 -0.95 -19.59 -10.58
CA ALA A 156 -1.97 -18.71 -11.13
C ALA A 156 -2.21 -18.92 -12.64
N VAL A 157 -1.17 -19.27 -13.39
CA VAL A 157 -1.23 -19.59 -14.83
C VAL A 157 -2.10 -20.82 -15.12
N ALA A 158 -2.20 -21.77 -14.18
CA ALA A 158 -3.06 -22.95 -14.34
C ALA A 158 -4.55 -22.63 -14.17
N LEU A 159 -4.89 -21.54 -13.49
CA LEU A 159 -6.28 -21.07 -13.30
C LEU A 159 -6.78 -20.25 -14.50
N ALA A 160 -5.89 -19.76 -15.36
CA ALA A 160 -6.20 -18.90 -16.51
C ALA A 160 -6.45 -19.68 -17.82
N ARG A 161 -6.41 -21.02 -17.82
CA ARG A 161 -6.81 -21.78 -19.01
C ARG A 161 -8.33 -21.79 -19.11
N PRO A 162 -8.94 -21.16 -20.13
CA PRO A 162 -10.33 -21.44 -20.45
C PRO A 162 -10.41 -22.93 -20.82
N SER A 163 -11.39 -23.61 -20.24
CA SER A 163 -11.76 -24.95 -20.68
C SER A 163 -12.06 -24.85 -22.18
N SER A 164 -11.12 -25.35 -23.01
CA SER A 164 -11.39 -25.55 -24.41
C SER A 164 -12.42 -26.69 -24.48
N THR A 165 -13.68 -26.29 -24.51
CA THR A 165 -14.75 -27.16 -24.94
C THR A 165 -14.42 -27.50 -26.40
N ALA A 166 -14.05 -28.72 -26.61
CA ALA A 166 -13.84 -29.29 -27.94
C ALA A 166 -15.03 -28.95 -28.82
N ASP A 167 -14.73 -28.29 -29.91
CA ASP A 167 -15.60 -28.16 -31.07
C ASP A 167 -15.80 -29.57 -31.63
N GLU A 168 -16.94 -30.14 -31.31
CA GLU A 168 -17.38 -31.41 -31.89
C GLU A 168 -17.96 -31.08 -33.27
N PRO A 169 -17.39 -31.56 -34.38
CA PRO A 169 -17.95 -31.29 -35.71
C PRO A 169 -19.30 -31.97 -35.85
N ASN A 170 -20.35 -31.19 -35.99
CA ASN A 170 -21.71 -31.61 -36.31
C ASN A 170 -21.73 -32.28 -37.70
N PRO A 171 -22.10 -33.56 -37.82
CA PRO A 171 -22.22 -34.22 -39.12
C PRO A 171 -23.44 -33.69 -39.85
N VAL A 172 -23.20 -32.92 -40.90
CA VAL A 172 -24.23 -32.48 -41.85
C VAL A 172 -24.68 -33.71 -42.64
N THR A 173 -25.89 -34.18 -42.37
CA THR A 173 -26.58 -35.16 -43.17
C THR A 173 -26.93 -34.59 -44.54
N ALA A 174 -26.24 -35.06 -45.59
CA ALA A 174 -26.64 -34.85 -46.96
C ALA A 174 -27.91 -35.62 -47.24
N THR A 175 -29.00 -34.95 -47.44
CA THR A 175 -30.20 -35.54 -48.03
C THR A 175 -30.11 -35.42 -49.54
N GLU A 176 -29.83 -36.52 -50.14
CA GLU A 176 -29.89 -36.75 -51.60
C GLU A 176 -31.36 -36.74 -52.06
N ARG A 177 -31.65 -36.03 -53.10
CA ARG A 177 -32.91 -36.13 -53.81
C ARG A 177 -32.67 -36.72 -55.20
N ALA A 178 -33.40 -37.77 -55.43
CA ALA A 178 -33.68 -38.31 -56.76
C ALA A 178 -34.66 -37.44 -57.52
#